data_e42e3e853f7d4ae6f177e95c20e6d678
#
_entry.id   e42e3e853f7d4ae6f177e95c20e6d678
#
_cell.length_a   1.000
_cell.length_b   1.000
_cell.length_c   1.000
_cell.angle_alpha   90.00
_cell.angle_beta   90.00
_cell.angle_gamma   90.00
#
_symmetry.space_group_name_H-M   'P 1'
#
loop_
_entity.id
_entity.type
_entity.pdbx_description
1 polymer ?
#
loop_
_entity_poly.entity_id
_entity_poly.type
_entity_poly.pdbx_seq_one_letter_code
_entity_poly.pdbx_strand_id
1 'polypeptide(L)'
;YDIVITSTEFMATYANSGEFINFNDIDPDFKLDSGICGYQDTSYWNYETRSFDAKNGEFIGIPVNGNVQVLYYRRDLYEEKGLQPPKTWDDLIKNAAEFHNPPRMYGMIQRSERGAVTYNFGPYMFSYGGAVYKDPQNGDFSIVFNSENNRKALEKYLEIRDKVGHPNAHSIGQGEMIQYLRTGKAA
;
A
#
# COMPACT_ATOMS: atom_id res chain seq x y z
N TYR A 1 -4.05 -7.45 27.92
CA TYR A 1 -3.63 -6.14 27.42
C TYR A 1 -4.82 -5.20 27.41
N ASP A 2 -4.64 -3.97 27.83
CA ASP A 2 -5.72 -2.97 27.90
C ASP A 2 -5.92 -2.26 26.55
N ILE A 3 -4.84 -2.11 25.77
CA ILE A 3 -4.82 -1.50 24.44
C ILE A 3 -3.90 -2.28 23.51
N VAL A 4 -4.34 -2.48 22.29
CA VAL A 4 -3.60 -3.16 21.22
C VAL A 4 -3.51 -2.25 19.99
N ILE A 5 -2.33 -2.16 19.37
CA ILE A 5 -2.17 -1.55 18.05
C ILE A 5 -2.05 -2.68 17.03
N THR A 6 -2.94 -2.67 16.04
CA THR A 6 -2.97 -3.68 14.98
C THR A 6 -3.22 -3.04 13.61
N SER A 7 -3.04 -3.78 12.54
CA SER A 7 -3.41 -3.34 11.20
C SER A 7 -4.78 -3.86 10.79
N THR A 8 -5.41 -3.16 9.86
CA THR A 8 -6.77 -3.52 9.37
C THR A 8 -6.85 -4.92 8.79
N GLU A 9 -5.75 -5.47 8.28
CA GLU A 9 -5.69 -6.85 7.77
C GLU A 9 -5.92 -7.92 8.83
N PHE A 10 -5.62 -7.62 10.11
CA PHE A 10 -5.84 -8.52 11.25
C PHE A 10 -7.11 -8.20 12.03
N MET A 11 -7.78 -7.07 11.75
CA MET A 11 -8.97 -6.64 12.48
C MET A 11 -10.07 -7.70 12.48
N ALA A 12 -10.35 -8.33 11.34
CA ALA A 12 -11.35 -9.38 11.25
C ALA A 12 -11.10 -10.54 12.21
N THR A 13 -9.82 -10.93 12.38
CA THR A 13 -9.43 -12.00 13.29
C THR A 13 -9.67 -11.59 14.74
N TYR A 14 -9.22 -10.42 15.12
CA TYR A 14 -9.35 -9.94 16.53
C TYR A 14 -10.78 -9.55 16.87
N ALA A 15 -11.51 -8.88 15.98
CA ALA A 15 -12.90 -8.55 16.23
C ALA A 15 -13.76 -9.81 16.42
N ASN A 16 -13.59 -10.82 15.56
CA ASN A 16 -14.34 -12.07 15.65
C ASN A 16 -13.95 -12.96 16.86
N SER A 17 -12.84 -12.68 17.55
CA SER A 17 -12.49 -13.37 18.80
C SER A 17 -13.34 -12.90 19.99
N GLY A 18 -14.05 -11.77 19.86
CA GLY A 18 -14.85 -11.18 20.92
C GLY A 18 -14.02 -10.50 22.02
N GLU A 19 -12.76 -10.23 21.76
CA GLU A 19 -11.84 -9.61 22.73
C GLU A 19 -11.89 -8.08 22.70
N PHE A 20 -12.48 -7.47 21.67
CA PHE A 20 -12.63 -6.02 21.61
C PHE A 20 -13.91 -5.56 22.28
N ILE A 21 -13.79 -4.43 22.98
CA ILE A 21 -14.90 -3.76 23.63
C ILE A 21 -15.36 -2.62 22.72
N ASN A 22 -16.67 -2.45 22.58
CA ASN A 22 -17.22 -1.29 21.91
C ASN A 22 -16.93 -0.03 22.77
N PHE A 23 -16.32 0.98 22.20
CA PHE A 23 -15.99 2.23 22.90
C PHE A 23 -17.23 2.90 23.51
N ASN A 24 -18.38 2.78 22.86
CA ASN A 24 -19.64 3.35 23.37
C ASN A 24 -20.24 2.58 24.54
N ASP A 25 -19.75 1.37 24.87
CA ASP A 25 -20.11 0.67 26.11
C ASP A 25 -19.37 1.26 27.33
N ILE A 26 -18.19 1.88 27.07
CA ILE A 26 -17.40 2.56 28.11
C ILE A 26 -17.86 4.01 28.26
N ASP A 27 -18.01 4.72 27.15
CA ASP A 27 -18.45 6.10 27.07
C ASP A 27 -19.45 6.26 25.90
N PRO A 28 -20.75 6.33 26.20
CA PRO A 28 -21.80 6.43 25.17
C PRO A 28 -21.69 7.66 24.26
N ASP A 29 -21.04 8.72 24.74
CA ASP A 29 -20.85 9.96 23.99
C ASP A 29 -19.51 10.01 23.24
N PHE A 30 -18.66 9.01 23.37
CA PHE A 30 -17.36 8.96 22.72
C PHE A 30 -17.51 8.93 21.20
N LYS A 31 -16.77 9.81 20.52
CA LYS A 31 -16.77 9.95 19.06
C LYS A 31 -15.35 10.16 18.56
N LEU A 32 -15.10 9.73 17.33
CA LEU A 32 -13.88 10.10 16.63
C LEU A 32 -13.78 11.61 16.48
N ASP A 33 -12.58 12.16 16.69
CA ASP A 33 -12.30 13.55 16.39
C ASP A 33 -12.56 13.85 14.91
N SER A 34 -13.22 14.97 14.64
CA SER A 34 -13.54 15.39 13.26
C SER A 34 -12.30 15.69 12.41
N GLY A 35 -11.14 15.88 13.03
CA GLY A 35 -9.86 16.02 12.35
C GLY A 35 -9.27 14.69 11.84
N ILE A 36 -9.79 13.55 12.32
CA ILE A 36 -9.43 12.24 11.79
C ILE A 36 -10.20 12.04 10.48
N CYS A 37 -9.56 12.40 9.37
CA CYS A 37 -10.12 12.24 8.04
C CYS A 37 -9.47 11.04 7.33
N GLY A 38 -10.29 10.29 6.61
CA GLY A 38 -9.88 9.01 6.00
C GLY A 38 -9.81 7.87 7.01
N TYR A 39 -9.98 6.67 6.54
CA TYR A 39 -9.95 5.43 7.34
C TYR A 39 -10.95 5.34 8.49
N GLN A 40 -11.87 6.30 8.66
CA GLN A 40 -12.88 6.31 9.71
C GLN A 40 -13.76 5.05 9.68
N ASP A 41 -14.07 4.56 8.49
CA ASP A 41 -14.88 3.35 8.30
C ASP A 41 -14.23 2.12 8.95
N THR A 42 -12.91 2.09 9.03
CA THR A 42 -12.17 0.99 9.66
C THR A 42 -12.24 0.98 11.18
N SER A 43 -12.87 1.97 11.79
CA SER A 43 -13.13 2.04 13.23
C SER A 43 -14.33 1.21 13.67
N TYR A 44 -15.21 0.87 12.73
CA TYR A 44 -16.48 0.24 13.00
C TYR A 44 -16.53 -1.17 12.40
N TRP A 45 -16.92 -2.15 13.23
CA TRP A 45 -17.02 -3.55 12.82
C TRP A 45 -18.44 -4.07 12.97
N ASN A 46 -19.00 -4.58 11.90
CA ASN A 46 -20.29 -5.25 11.92
C ASN A 46 -20.08 -6.75 12.11
N TYR A 47 -20.50 -7.29 13.25
CA TYR A 47 -20.33 -8.69 13.60
C TYR A 47 -21.23 -9.63 12.80
N GLU A 48 -22.36 -9.14 12.28
CA GLU A 48 -23.26 -9.93 11.45
C GLU A 48 -22.68 -10.16 10.05
N THR A 49 -22.23 -9.08 9.41
CA THR A 49 -21.65 -9.13 8.06
C THR A 49 -20.17 -9.46 8.07
N ARG A 50 -19.52 -9.39 9.24
CA ARG A 50 -18.07 -9.59 9.43
C ARG A 50 -17.22 -8.68 8.55
N SER A 51 -17.60 -7.41 8.52
CA SER A 51 -16.95 -6.40 7.70
C SER A 51 -16.90 -5.03 8.39
N PHE A 52 -16.06 -4.15 7.88
CA PHE A 52 -16.10 -2.74 8.27
C PHE A 52 -17.39 -2.10 7.80
N ASP A 53 -18.10 -1.44 8.71
CA ASP A 53 -19.38 -0.81 8.44
C ASP A 53 -19.59 0.39 9.38
N ALA A 54 -19.23 1.59 8.91
CA ALA A 54 -19.37 2.82 9.70
C ALA A 54 -20.83 3.18 10.05
N LYS A 55 -21.79 2.55 9.40
CA LYS A 55 -23.20 2.87 9.58
C LYS A 55 -23.90 1.97 10.62
N ASN A 56 -23.55 0.67 10.60
CA ASN A 56 -24.23 -0.32 11.45
C ASN A 56 -23.26 -1.12 12.32
N GLY A 57 -21.96 -0.82 12.26
CA GLY A 57 -20.93 -1.49 13.06
C GLY A 57 -20.77 -0.92 14.45
N GLU A 58 -20.19 -1.71 15.33
CA GLU A 58 -19.76 -1.30 16.66
C GLU A 58 -18.42 -0.54 16.58
N PHE A 59 -18.24 0.47 17.40
CA PHE A 59 -17.03 1.28 17.43
C PHE A 59 -15.93 0.58 18.23
N ILE A 60 -15.04 -0.15 17.55
CA ILE A 60 -14.03 -1.02 18.17
C ILE A 60 -12.59 -0.56 17.98
N GLY A 61 -12.34 0.52 17.27
CA GLY A 61 -10.97 0.95 16.98
C GLY A 61 -10.85 2.42 16.65
N ILE A 62 -9.65 2.97 16.89
CA ILE A 62 -9.30 4.35 16.52
C ILE A 62 -8.16 4.28 15.49
N PRO A 63 -8.32 4.86 14.29
CA PRO A 63 -7.26 4.87 13.30
C PRO A 63 -6.15 5.83 13.73
N VAL A 64 -4.98 5.28 14.05
CA VAL A 64 -3.82 6.06 14.52
C VAL A 64 -2.78 6.30 13.43
N ASN A 65 -2.85 5.54 12.34
CA ASN A 65 -1.95 5.67 11.19
C ASN A 65 -2.62 5.19 9.91
N GLY A 66 -2.46 5.95 8.84
CA GLY A 66 -2.91 5.59 7.51
C GLY A 66 -1.74 5.51 6.54
N ASN A 67 -1.58 4.38 5.86
CA ASN A 67 -0.53 4.20 4.88
C ASN A 67 -1.04 4.57 3.48
N VAL A 68 -0.26 5.40 2.79
CA VAL A 68 -0.47 5.72 1.38
C VAL A 68 0.80 5.43 0.61
N GLN A 69 0.66 4.88 -0.59
CA GLN A 69 1.79 4.66 -1.47
C GLN A 69 1.98 5.87 -2.38
N VAL A 70 3.19 6.41 -2.38
CA VAL A 70 3.57 7.57 -3.17
C VAL A 70 4.91 7.30 -3.86
N LEU A 71 5.11 7.92 -5.01
CA LEU A 71 6.40 7.93 -5.69
C LEU A 71 7.21 9.14 -5.20
N TYR A 72 8.36 8.85 -4.56
CA TYR A 72 9.37 9.86 -4.28
C TYR A 72 10.35 9.94 -5.45
N TYR A 73 10.79 11.12 -5.80
CA TYR A 73 11.81 11.33 -6.84
C TYR A 73 12.76 12.46 -6.46
N ARG A 74 13.95 12.40 -6.96
CA ARG A 74 15.00 13.43 -6.80
C ARG A 74 14.70 14.61 -7.73
N ARG A 75 13.97 15.58 -7.19
CA ARG A 75 13.56 16.78 -7.92
C ARG A 75 14.74 17.51 -8.56
N ASP A 76 15.85 17.65 -7.82
CA ASP A 76 17.08 18.26 -8.30
C ASP A 76 17.64 17.59 -9.57
N LEU A 77 17.69 16.26 -9.60
CA LEU A 77 18.16 15.49 -10.76
C LEU A 77 17.21 15.61 -11.95
N TYR A 78 15.91 15.62 -11.69
CA TYR A 78 14.89 15.78 -12.73
C TYR A 78 14.96 17.17 -13.36
N GLU A 79 15.12 18.23 -12.55
CA GLU A 79 15.27 19.62 -13.01
C GLU A 79 16.55 19.78 -13.85
N GLU A 80 17.67 19.21 -13.40
CA GLU A 80 18.94 19.24 -14.14
C GLU A 80 18.82 18.64 -15.55
N LYS A 81 18.03 17.58 -15.71
CA LYS A 81 17.78 16.93 -17.00
C LYS A 81 16.56 17.46 -17.74
N GLY A 82 15.83 18.44 -17.21
CA GLY A 82 14.59 18.96 -17.79
C GLY A 82 13.45 17.94 -17.86
N LEU A 83 13.46 16.94 -16.96
CA LEU A 83 12.44 15.91 -16.90
C LEU A 83 11.25 16.35 -16.04
N GLN A 84 10.06 15.87 -16.41
CA GLN A 84 8.86 16.02 -15.61
C GLN A 84 8.58 14.75 -14.78
N PRO A 85 7.90 14.85 -13.62
CA PRO A 85 7.45 13.67 -12.89
C PRO A 85 6.68 12.71 -13.82
N PRO A 86 6.90 11.39 -13.70
CA PRO A 86 6.25 10.42 -14.57
C PRO A 86 4.74 10.40 -14.32
N LYS A 87 3.96 10.27 -15.39
CA LYS A 87 2.50 10.13 -15.35
C LYS A 87 2.05 8.70 -15.63
N THR A 88 2.92 7.91 -16.23
CA THR A 88 2.69 6.50 -16.57
C THR A 88 3.85 5.64 -16.12
N TRP A 89 3.66 4.33 -16.07
CA TRP A 89 4.75 3.38 -15.82
C TRP A 89 5.84 3.43 -16.89
N ASP A 90 5.47 3.73 -18.12
CA ASP A 90 6.46 3.88 -19.22
C ASP A 90 7.27 5.16 -19.07
N ASP A 91 6.65 6.27 -18.65
CA ASP A 91 7.38 7.49 -18.30
C ASP A 91 8.35 7.23 -17.14
N LEU A 92 7.92 6.45 -16.12
CA LEU A 92 8.78 6.08 -15.00
C LEU A 92 10.01 5.33 -15.50
N ILE A 93 9.84 4.31 -16.32
CA ILE A 93 10.97 3.53 -16.87
C ILE A 93 11.91 4.45 -17.65
N LYS A 94 11.35 5.30 -18.53
CA LYS A 94 12.13 6.23 -19.36
C LYS A 94 12.93 7.20 -18.50
N ASN A 95 12.29 7.84 -17.54
CA ASN A 95 12.96 8.81 -16.67
C ASN A 95 14.00 8.13 -15.77
N ALA A 96 13.65 6.99 -15.18
CA ALA A 96 14.54 6.23 -14.30
C ALA A 96 15.79 5.72 -15.03
N ALA A 97 15.67 5.37 -16.30
CA ALA A 97 16.79 4.93 -17.14
C ALA A 97 17.86 6.02 -17.31
N GLU A 98 17.48 7.30 -17.28
CA GLU A 98 18.41 8.43 -17.36
C GLU A 98 19.38 8.52 -16.17
N PHE A 99 19.02 7.88 -15.07
CA PHE A 99 19.79 7.89 -13.82
C PHE A 99 20.35 6.51 -13.45
N HIS A 100 19.91 5.45 -14.14
CA HIS A 100 20.28 4.07 -13.82
C HIS A 100 21.74 3.77 -14.19
N ASN A 101 22.60 3.78 -13.20
CA ASN A 101 24.03 3.52 -13.31
C ASN A 101 24.54 2.69 -12.09
N PRO A 102 24.12 1.41 -11.99
CA PRO A 102 24.52 0.58 -10.87
C PRO A 102 26.03 0.29 -10.84
N PRO A 103 26.63 0.14 -9.64
CA PRO A 103 26.01 0.21 -8.33
C PRO A 103 25.94 1.62 -7.76
N ARG A 104 26.30 2.63 -8.54
CA ARG A 104 26.39 4.03 -8.10
C ARG A 104 25.01 4.62 -7.83
N MET A 105 24.06 4.38 -8.72
CA MET A 105 22.67 4.84 -8.61
C MET A 105 21.72 3.87 -9.30
N TYR A 106 20.57 3.63 -8.69
CA TYR A 106 19.47 2.87 -9.28
C TYR A 106 18.35 3.82 -9.69
N GLY A 107 17.78 3.61 -10.85
CA GLY A 107 16.70 4.45 -11.35
C GLY A 107 15.42 4.29 -10.55
N MET A 108 15.18 3.09 -10.01
CA MET A 108 14.03 2.79 -9.15
C MET A 108 14.44 1.87 -8.02
N ILE A 109 14.03 2.21 -6.82
CA ILE A 109 14.09 1.32 -5.65
C ILE A 109 12.68 1.15 -5.09
N GLN A 110 12.31 -0.08 -4.86
CA GLN A 110 11.04 -0.43 -4.24
C GLN A 110 11.24 -1.57 -3.24
N ARG A 111 10.41 -1.58 -2.21
CA ARG A 111 10.36 -2.66 -1.22
C ARG A 111 9.75 -3.90 -1.87
N SER A 112 10.51 -4.98 -1.96
CA SER A 112 10.07 -6.22 -2.61
C SER A 112 10.35 -7.46 -1.78
N GLU A 113 10.73 -7.28 -0.51
CA GLU A 113 10.86 -8.39 0.43
C GLU A 113 9.53 -9.13 0.62
N ARG A 114 9.61 -10.38 1.02
CA ARG A 114 8.44 -11.23 1.28
C ARG A 114 7.48 -10.56 2.27
N GLY A 115 6.19 -10.54 1.94
CA GLY A 115 5.16 -9.84 2.71
C GLY A 115 4.95 -8.40 2.24
N ALA A 116 6.02 -7.65 2.01
CA ALA A 116 5.91 -6.26 1.55
C ALA A 116 5.60 -6.11 0.06
N VAL A 117 5.96 -7.09 -0.75
CA VAL A 117 5.67 -7.11 -2.19
C VAL A 117 4.16 -6.99 -2.48
N THR A 118 3.32 -7.51 -1.61
CA THR A 118 1.85 -7.42 -1.74
C THR A 118 1.39 -5.97 -1.79
N TYR A 119 1.91 -5.13 -0.90
CA TYR A 119 1.59 -3.70 -0.88
C TYR A 119 2.13 -2.98 -2.11
N ASN A 120 3.36 -3.28 -2.52
CA ASN A 120 3.99 -2.61 -3.66
C ASN A 120 3.45 -3.06 -5.01
N PHE A 121 2.93 -4.27 -5.12
CA PHE A 121 2.28 -4.75 -6.34
C PHE A 121 0.87 -4.16 -6.53
N GLY A 122 0.18 -3.79 -5.46
CA GLY A 122 -1.16 -3.22 -5.51
C GLY A 122 -1.33 -2.08 -6.52
N PRO A 123 -0.51 -1.01 -6.50
CA PRO A 123 -0.60 0.09 -7.46
C PRO A 123 -0.50 -0.36 -8.93
N TYR A 124 0.37 -1.33 -9.23
CA TYR A 124 0.47 -1.89 -10.57
C TYR A 124 -0.83 -2.62 -10.95
N MET A 125 -1.27 -3.52 -10.08
CA MET A 125 -2.48 -4.31 -10.30
C MET A 125 -3.69 -3.39 -10.56
N PHE A 126 -3.94 -2.42 -9.70
CA PHE A 126 -5.08 -1.52 -9.83
C PHE A 126 -4.97 -0.59 -11.05
N SER A 127 -3.77 -0.12 -11.42
CA SER A 127 -3.58 0.74 -12.60
C SER A 127 -3.88 0.01 -13.93
N TYR A 128 -3.78 -1.31 -13.94
CA TYR A 128 -4.17 -2.15 -15.08
C TYR A 128 -5.63 -2.67 -15.00
N GLY A 129 -6.41 -2.21 -14.00
CA GLY A 129 -7.78 -2.69 -13.78
C GLY A 129 -7.83 -4.13 -13.28
N GLY A 130 -6.77 -4.59 -12.63
CA GLY A 130 -6.72 -5.89 -12.00
C GLY A 130 -7.35 -5.91 -10.61
N ALA A 131 -7.65 -7.10 -10.12
CA ALA A 131 -8.23 -7.31 -8.80
C ALA A 131 -7.82 -8.67 -8.22
N VAL A 132 -7.97 -8.83 -6.91
CA VAL A 132 -7.84 -10.13 -6.23
C VAL A 132 -9.19 -10.87 -6.25
N TYR A 133 -10.25 -10.15 -5.87
CA TYR A 133 -11.62 -10.66 -5.81
C TYR A 133 -12.47 -9.98 -6.87
N LYS A 134 -13.50 -10.68 -7.33
CA LYS A 134 -14.34 -10.23 -8.44
C LYS A 134 -15.19 -9.00 -8.08
N ASP A 135 -15.92 -9.07 -6.98
CA ASP A 135 -16.78 -7.98 -6.54
C ASP A 135 -16.99 -8.04 -5.01
N PRO A 136 -15.94 -7.76 -4.22
CA PRO A 136 -16.02 -7.92 -2.77
C PRO A 136 -17.01 -6.92 -2.12
N GLN A 137 -17.30 -5.80 -2.77
CA GLN A 137 -18.25 -4.80 -2.27
C GLN A 137 -19.70 -5.33 -2.30
N ASN A 138 -20.00 -6.24 -3.23
CA ASN A 138 -21.29 -6.91 -3.33
C ASN A 138 -21.24 -8.36 -2.83
N GLY A 139 -20.20 -8.73 -2.08
CA GLY A 139 -20.08 -10.04 -1.44
C GLY A 139 -19.57 -11.16 -2.36
N ASP A 140 -19.12 -10.87 -3.58
CA ASP A 140 -18.50 -11.86 -4.47
C ASP A 140 -16.98 -11.91 -4.26
N PHE A 141 -16.55 -12.82 -3.38
CA PHE A 141 -15.13 -13.06 -3.06
C PHE A 141 -14.49 -14.12 -3.98
N SER A 142 -15.09 -14.41 -5.14
CA SER A 142 -14.46 -15.28 -6.14
C SER A 142 -13.11 -14.73 -6.55
N ILE A 143 -12.06 -15.57 -6.50
CA ILE A 143 -10.70 -15.17 -6.81
C ILE A 143 -10.54 -14.97 -8.32
N VAL A 144 -10.17 -13.76 -8.73
CA VAL A 144 -9.89 -13.39 -10.13
C VAL A 144 -8.43 -12.96 -10.34
N PHE A 145 -7.57 -13.32 -9.41
CA PHE A 145 -6.16 -12.90 -9.42
C PHE A 145 -5.41 -13.35 -10.68
N ASN A 146 -5.73 -14.56 -11.21
CA ASN A 146 -5.16 -15.04 -12.46
C ASN A 146 -5.92 -14.49 -13.68
N SER A 147 -5.86 -13.18 -13.86
CA SER A 147 -6.48 -12.46 -14.97
C SER A 147 -5.43 -11.87 -15.92
N GLU A 148 -5.85 -11.56 -17.16
CA GLU A 148 -5.00 -10.90 -18.14
C GLU A 148 -4.50 -9.52 -17.64
N ASN A 149 -5.34 -8.77 -16.92
CA ASN A 149 -4.97 -7.48 -16.35
C ASN A 149 -3.87 -7.62 -15.28
N ASN A 150 -4.01 -8.60 -14.39
CA ASN A 150 -2.99 -8.87 -13.39
C ASN A 150 -1.69 -9.38 -14.00
N ARG A 151 -1.78 -10.18 -15.09
CA ARG A 151 -0.60 -10.62 -15.84
C ARG A 151 0.16 -9.43 -16.41
N LYS A 152 -0.54 -8.50 -17.08
CA LYS A 152 0.07 -7.26 -17.61
C LYS A 152 0.69 -6.40 -16.51
N ALA A 153 0.03 -6.28 -15.38
CA ALA A 153 0.55 -5.57 -14.21
C ALA A 153 1.85 -6.21 -13.69
N LEU A 154 1.88 -7.54 -13.61
CA LEU A 154 3.07 -8.28 -13.19
C LEU A 154 4.22 -8.13 -14.19
N GLU A 155 3.93 -8.21 -15.48
CA GLU A 155 4.93 -7.98 -16.54
C GLU A 155 5.54 -6.58 -16.41
N LYS A 156 4.73 -5.54 -16.17
CA LYS A 156 5.21 -4.18 -15.95
C LYS A 156 6.04 -4.04 -14.67
N TYR A 157 5.62 -4.65 -13.58
CA TYR A 157 6.39 -4.70 -12.33
C TYR A 157 7.77 -5.33 -12.54
N LEU A 158 7.82 -6.46 -13.24
CA LEU A 158 9.07 -7.16 -13.57
C LEU A 158 9.94 -6.35 -14.54
N GLU A 159 9.34 -5.71 -15.54
CA GLU A 159 10.04 -4.83 -16.48
C GLU A 159 10.76 -3.68 -15.77
N ILE A 160 10.10 -3.01 -14.84
CA ILE A 160 10.71 -1.94 -14.03
C ILE A 160 11.87 -2.46 -13.21
N ARG A 161 11.66 -3.60 -12.53
CA ARG A 161 12.73 -4.26 -11.77
C ARG A 161 13.95 -4.55 -12.62
N ASP A 162 13.73 -5.14 -13.78
CA ASP A 162 14.82 -5.64 -14.62
C ASP A 162 15.54 -4.53 -15.41
N LYS A 163 14.83 -3.48 -15.78
CA LYS A 163 15.42 -2.37 -16.56
C LYS A 163 16.08 -1.31 -15.69
N VAL A 164 15.48 -0.95 -14.57
CA VAL A 164 15.89 0.24 -13.79
C VAL A 164 15.95 0.00 -12.27
N GLY A 165 15.58 -1.20 -11.82
CA GLY A 165 15.54 -1.57 -10.42
C GLY A 165 16.87 -2.08 -9.87
N HIS A 166 16.83 -2.49 -8.60
CA HIS A 166 17.96 -3.14 -7.94
C HIS A 166 17.96 -4.65 -8.24
N PRO A 167 19.11 -5.27 -8.56
CA PRO A 167 19.17 -6.70 -8.90
C PRO A 167 18.67 -7.62 -7.77
N ASN A 168 18.89 -7.22 -6.50
CA ASN A 168 18.41 -7.95 -5.33
C ASN A 168 17.13 -7.33 -4.74
N ALA A 169 16.23 -6.81 -5.58
CA ALA A 169 15.00 -6.16 -5.13
C ALA A 169 14.19 -7.01 -4.13
N HIS A 170 14.22 -8.34 -4.28
CA HIS A 170 13.51 -9.29 -3.42
C HIS A 170 13.94 -9.29 -1.95
N SER A 171 15.10 -8.71 -1.62
CA SER A 171 15.60 -8.58 -0.25
C SER A 171 15.44 -7.16 0.32
N ILE A 172 15.02 -6.20 -0.50
CA ILE A 172 14.92 -4.80 -0.07
C ILE A 172 13.69 -4.60 0.80
N GLY A 173 13.93 -4.27 2.07
CA GLY A 173 12.93 -3.83 3.02
C GLY A 173 12.74 -2.31 3.05
N GLN A 174 11.84 -1.85 3.92
CA GLN A 174 11.53 -0.43 4.04
C GLN A 174 12.73 0.42 4.47
N GLY A 175 13.48 -0.04 5.47
CA GLY A 175 14.65 0.67 5.97
C GLY A 175 15.74 0.82 4.91
N GLU A 176 15.99 -0.24 4.16
CA GLU A 176 16.95 -0.26 3.07
C GLU A 176 16.55 0.66 1.92
N MET A 177 15.29 0.62 1.50
CA MET A 177 14.74 1.53 0.48
C MET A 177 14.96 3.00 0.87
N ILE A 178 14.64 3.37 2.12
CA ILE A 178 14.87 4.72 2.65
C ILE A 178 16.36 5.07 2.61
N GLN A 179 17.23 4.12 2.96
CA GLN A 179 18.68 4.34 2.96
C GLN A 179 19.24 4.61 1.55
N TYR A 180 18.76 3.91 0.52
CA TYR A 180 19.14 4.19 -0.88
C TYR A 180 18.81 5.64 -1.27
N LEU A 181 17.62 6.11 -0.93
CA LEU A 181 17.21 7.48 -1.23
C LEU A 181 18.04 8.49 -0.44
N ARG A 182 18.23 8.28 0.87
CA ARG A 182 19.02 9.19 1.75
C ARG A 182 20.49 9.30 1.35
N THR A 183 21.08 8.25 0.80
CA THR A 183 22.48 8.23 0.37
C THR A 183 22.69 8.63 -1.08
N GLY A 184 21.63 9.08 -1.77
CA GLY A 184 21.71 9.51 -3.17
C GLY A 184 21.94 8.35 -4.15
N LYS A 185 21.58 7.13 -3.76
CA LYS A 185 21.71 5.93 -4.60
C LYS A 185 20.39 5.53 -5.28
N ALA A 186 19.37 6.35 -5.18
CA ALA A 186 18.11 6.24 -5.91
C ALA A 186 17.69 7.60 -6.47
N ALA A 187 17.08 7.61 -7.67
CA ALA A 187 16.66 8.82 -8.37
C ALA A 187 15.20 9.20 -8.10
#